data_1051cdcd71b74671c023de21ea35f826
#
_entry.id   1051cdcd71b74671c023de21ea35f826
#
_cell.length_a   1.000
_cell.length_b   1.000
_cell.length_c   1.000
_cell.angle_alpha   90.00
_cell.angle_beta   90.00
_cell.angle_gamma   90.00
#
_symmetry.space_group_name_H-M   'P 1'
#
loop_
_entity.id
_entity.type
_entity.pdbx_description
1 polymer ?
#
loop_
_entity_poly.entity_id
_entity_poly.type
_entity_poly.pdbx_seq_one_letter_code
_entity_poly.pdbx_strand_id
1 'polypeptide(L)'
;MSNAVVTLKKGEGRALKQGGAWIFDNEIASILGAYENGDIVLVRDFDGYPMGRGFINEHSKIRIRMMTRNIDQEIDEAFLRKRVQDAWEYRKKVTDTSSCRLIFGEADFLPGLVVDKFSDVLVVQSLALGIDKMKMTIIRLLEEVLAADGVKIRGVFERSDAKVREQEGMERVKGFLSEPFDTSVEIIENGVHYLVNVKDGQKTGFFLDQKYNRLAVQKLCKDARVLDCFTHTGSFALNAAYAGAKEVIGVDASELGVEQARKNAALNGLENVASFVCEDVFELLPRLEKEGEKFDVVILDPPAFTKSRNSIKNAIKGYREINLRGMKLVKDGGYLCTCSCSHFMDYELFTKTINQAAHNVHKRLRQVEYRTQAPDHPILWAADESYYLKFYIFQCVDEK
;
A
#
# COMPACT_ATOMS: atom_id res chain seq x y z
N MET A 1 21.77 -9.15 -25.15
CA MET A 1 21.72 -7.93 -24.33
C MET A 1 22.01 -6.75 -25.25
N SER A 2 21.25 -5.67 -25.09
CA SER A 2 21.50 -4.44 -25.86
C SER A 2 22.82 -3.80 -25.41
N ASN A 3 23.59 -3.32 -26.37
CA ASN A 3 24.81 -2.54 -26.10
C ASN A 3 24.49 -1.02 -26.09
N ALA A 4 23.24 -0.66 -25.91
CA ALA A 4 22.81 0.73 -25.94
C ALA A 4 23.30 1.50 -24.71
N VAL A 5 23.80 2.70 -24.94
CA VAL A 5 24.29 3.62 -23.92
C VAL A 5 23.45 4.89 -23.94
N VAL A 6 22.84 5.20 -22.82
CA VAL A 6 22.06 6.41 -22.60
C VAL A 6 22.90 7.43 -21.87
N THR A 7 23.00 8.65 -22.44
CA THR A 7 23.69 9.78 -21.83
C THR A 7 22.69 10.81 -21.34
N LEU A 8 22.81 11.23 -20.09
CA LEU A 8 21.94 12.23 -19.50
C LEU A 8 22.36 13.66 -19.88
N LYS A 9 21.43 14.60 -19.82
CA LYS A 9 21.72 16.04 -20.01
C LYS A 9 22.58 16.59 -18.90
N LYS A 10 23.29 17.67 -19.18
CA LYS A 10 24.09 18.37 -18.18
C LYS A 10 23.23 18.84 -17.00
N GLY A 11 23.64 18.44 -15.80
CA GLY A 11 22.93 18.77 -14.56
C GLY A 11 21.79 17.85 -14.18
N GLU A 12 21.43 16.87 -15.02
CA GLU A 12 20.43 15.87 -14.74
C GLU A 12 21.00 14.61 -14.04
N GLY A 13 20.14 13.68 -13.63
CA GLY A 13 20.51 12.50 -12.88
C GLY A 13 20.79 12.77 -11.40
N ARG A 14 20.34 13.89 -10.84
CA ARG A 14 20.53 14.21 -9.41
C ARG A 14 19.79 13.25 -8.51
N ALA A 15 18.52 12.94 -8.83
CA ALA A 15 17.74 11.96 -8.09
C ALA A 15 18.45 10.60 -8.09
N LEU A 16 19.00 10.19 -9.23
CA LEU A 16 19.75 8.95 -9.35
C LEU A 16 21.00 8.96 -8.45
N LYS A 17 21.77 10.06 -8.40
CA LYS A 17 22.93 10.21 -7.51
C LYS A 17 22.57 10.13 -6.03
N GLN A 18 21.35 10.52 -5.68
CA GLN A 18 20.81 10.45 -4.32
C GLN A 18 20.18 9.10 -3.97
N GLY A 19 20.14 8.13 -4.89
CA GLY A 19 19.62 6.79 -4.64
C GLY A 19 18.32 6.46 -5.36
N GLY A 20 17.73 7.41 -6.08
CA GLY A 20 16.53 7.19 -6.88
C GLY A 20 16.75 6.17 -8.00
N ALA A 21 15.66 5.60 -8.50
CA ALA A 21 15.70 4.55 -9.51
C ALA A 21 15.15 5.00 -10.89
N TRP A 22 14.62 6.23 -11.00
CA TRP A 22 13.91 6.68 -12.20
C TRP A 22 14.70 7.73 -12.97
N ILE A 23 14.68 7.60 -14.29
CA ILE A 23 15.15 8.60 -15.23
C ILE A 23 13.99 8.92 -16.18
N PHE A 24 13.63 10.20 -16.23
CA PHE A 24 12.55 10.67 -17.08
C PHE A 24 13.02 10.96 -18.50
N ASP A 25 12.11 10.97 -19.45
CA ASP A 25 12.37 11.23 -20.87
C ASP A 25 13.08 12.56 -21.12
N ASN A 26 12.72 13.60 -20.36
CA ASN A 26 13.29 14.92 -20.47
C ASN A 26 14.72 15.04 -19.92
N GLU A 27 15.22 14.07 -19.17
CA GLU A 27 16.59 14.03 -18.62
C GLU A 27 17.63 13.48 -19.62
N ILE A 28 17.19 12.83 -20.72
CA ILE A 28 18.05 12.14 -21.69
C ILE A 28 18.55 13.11 -22.75
N ALA A 29 19.87 13.13 -22.98
CA ALA A 29 20.52 13.89 -24.06
C ALA A 29 20.64 13.08 -25.34
N SER A 30 21.07 11.81 -25.24
CA SER A 30 21.26 10.93 -26.41
C SER A 30 21.22 9.46 -26.03
N ILE A 31 20.92 8.62 -27.00
CA ILE A 31 20.99 7.17 -26.91
C ILE A 31 21.84 6.67 -28.09
N LEU A 32 22.87 5.90 -27.81
CA LEU A 32 23.76 5.27 -28.79
C LEU A 32 23.59 3.76 -28.76
N GLY A 33 23.51 3.12 -29.91
CA GLY A 33 23.29 1.68 -30.06
C GLY A 33 21.83 1.32 -30.27
N ALA A 34 21.60 0.10 -30.73
CA ALA A 34 20.25 -0.44 -30.95
C ALA A 34 19.69 -1.06 -29.67
N TYR A 35 18.41 -0.88 -29.46
CA TYR A 35 17.66 -1.47 -28.33
C TYR A 35 16.19 -1.67 -28.71
N GLU A 36 15.53 -2.52 -27.96
CA GLU A 36 14.08 -2.66 -27.94
C GLU A 36 13.54 -2.22 -26.59
N ASN A 37 12.26 -1.84 -26.56
CA ASN A 37 11.59 -1.50 -25.29
C ASN A 37 11.64 -2.69 -24.32
N GLY A 38 12.08 -2.42 -23.11
CA GLY A 38 12.32 -3.41 -22.05
C GLY A 38 13.74 -3.96 -21.98
N ASP A 39 14.62 -3.58 -22.92
CA ASP A 39 16.03 -3.99 -22.89
C ASP A 39 16.79 -3.30 -21.77
N ILE A 40 17.84 -3.98 -21.30
CA ILE A 40 18.80 -3.40 -20.36
C ILE A 40 19.79 -2.51 -21.09
N VAL A 41 19.90 -1.27 -20.64
CA VAL A 41 20.81 -0.26 -21.17
C VAL A 41 21.79 0.21 -20.11
N LEU A 42 22.98 0.69 -20.55
CA LEU A 42 23.93 1.39 -19.71
C LEU A 42 23.56 2.86 -19.63
N VAL A 43 23.59 3.44 -18.44
CA VAL A 43 23.36 4.88 -18.22
C VAL A 43 24.66 5.56 -17.83
N ARG A 44 24.92 6.74 -18.45
CA ARG A 44 26.03 7.64 -18.12
C ARG A 44 25.52 9.05 -17.87
N ASP A 45 26.20 9.80 -17.04
CA ASP A 45 25.94 11.23 -16.91
C ASP A 45 26.52 12.01 -18.11
N PHE A 46 26.32 13.34 -18.11
CA PHE A 46 26.77 14.22 -19.20
C PHE A 46 28.29 14.13 -19.45
N ASP A 47 29.08 13.96 -18.42
CA ASP A 47 30.54 13.90 -18.50
C ASP A 47 31.06 12.48 -18.83
N GLY A 48 30.14 11.53 -19.09
CA GLY A 48 30.44 10.14 -19.44
C GLY A 48 30.66 9.22 -18.24
N TYR A 49 30.46 9.69 -17.01
CA TYR A 49 30.55 8.86 -15.80
C TYR A 49 29.45 7.80 -15.79
N PRO A 50 29.78 6.51 -15.65
CA PRO A 50 28.80 5.44 -15.65
C PRO A 50 27.99 5.44 -14.35
N MET A 51 26.65 5.40 -14.49
CA MET A 51 25.71 5.50 -13.38
C MET A 51 25.02 4.19 -13.04
N GLY A 52 25.07 3.20 -13.91
CA GLY A 52 24.45 1.89 -13.69
C GLY A 52 23.72 1.35 -14.91
N ARG A 53 22.90 0.30 -14.68
CA ARG A 53 22.11 -0.37 -15.70
C ARG A 53 20.65 -0.44 -15.29
N GLY A 54 19.75 -0.31 -16.27
CA GLY A 54 18.32 -0.42 -16.08
C GLY A 54 17.60 -0.75 -17.38
N PHE A 55 16.32 -1.04 -17.31
CA PHE A 55 15.53 -1.28 -18.51
C PHE A 55 14.91 0.03 -19.05
N ILE A 56 14.90 0.15 -20.36
CA ILE A 56 14.37 1.31 -21.09
C ILE A 56 12.97 1.03 -21.65
N ASN A 57 12.10 2.05 -21.67
CA ASN A 57 10.80 1.99 -22.31
C ASN A 57 10.40 3.35 -22.92
N GLU A 58 10.25 3.42 -24.22
CA GLU A 58 9.90 4.66 -24.94
C GLU A 58 8.46 5.12 -24.74
N HIS A 59 7.56 4.22 -24.35
CA HIS A 59 6.15 4.56 -24.08
C HIS A 59 5.99 5.26 -22.73
N SER A 60 6.93 5.04 -21.81
CA SER A 60 6.86 5.57 -20.45
C SER A 60 7.53 6.94 -20.33
N LYS A 61 6.95 7.84 -19.52
CA LYS A 61 7.63 9.07 -19.07
C LYS A 61 8.82 8.76 -18.17
N ILE A 62 8.74 7.68 -17.37
CA ILE A 62 9.88 7.10 -16.66
C ILE A 62 10.63 6.25 -17.67
N ARG A 63 11.48 6.91 -18.44
CA ARG A 63 12.18 6.33 -19.60
C ARG A 63 13.05 5.15 -19.23
N ILE A 64 13.74 5.23 -18.08
CA ILE A 64 14.59 4.15 -17.59
C ILE A 64 14.30 3.91 -16.10
N ARG A 65 14.16 2.65 -15.74
CA ARG A 65 14.13 2.20 -14.34
C ARG A 65 15.42 1.44 -14.06
N MET A 66 16.19 1.96 -13.11
CA MET A 66 17.49 1.41 -12.75
C MET A 66 17.34 0.11 -11.96
N MET A 67 18.09 -0.91 -12.36
CA MET A 67 18.17 -2.22 -11.68
C MET A 67 19.39 -2.35 -10.80
N THR A 68 20.52 -1.75 -11.24
CA THR A 68 21.79 -1.77 -10.49
C THR A 68 22.61 -0.52 -10.79
N ARG A 69 23.40 -0.09 -9.83
CA ARG A 69 24.41 0.95 -10.01
C ARG A 69 25.78 0.40 -10.39
N ASN A 70 25.98 -0.89 -10.19
CA ASN A 70 27.19 -1.57 -10.63
C ASN A 70 27.09 -1.84 -12.14
N ILE A 71 27.94 -1.19 -12.92
CA ILE A 71 27.96 -1.30 -14.39
C ILE A 71 28.44 -2.66 -14.87
N ASP A 72 29.24 -3.35 -14.06
CA ASP A 72 29.79 -4.67 -14.38
C ASP A 72 28.82 -5.80 -13.98
N GLN A 73 27.75 -5.46 -13.27
CA GLN A 73 26.74 -6.43 -12.86
C GLN A 73 25.84 -6.77 -14.03
N GLU A 74 25.85 -8.00 -14.46
CA GLU A 74 24.85 -8.53 -15.38
C GLU A 74 23.50 -8.70 -14.69
N ILE A 75 22.43 -8.36 -15.40
CA ILE A 75 21.05 -8.56 -14.95
C ILE A 75 20.58 -9.89 -15.53
N ASP A 76 21.08 -10.94 -14.93
CA ASP A 76 20.82 -12.34 -15.28
C ASP A 76 19.94 -13.02 -14.22
N GLU A 77 19.75 -14.32 -14.33
CA GLU A 77 18.97 -15.11 -13.40
C GLU A 77 19.60 -15.12 -11.98
N ALA A 78 20.93 -15.12 -11.87
CA ALA A 78 21.63 -15.09 -10.58
C ALA A 78 21.38 -13.75 -9.87
N PHE A 79 21.40 -12.64 -10.61
CA PHE A 79 21.04 -11.32 -10.10
C PHE A 79 19.59 -11.29 -9.61
N LEU A 80 18.64 -11.77 -10.40
CA LEU A 80 17.22 -11.79 -10.03
C LEU A 80 16.98 -12.68 -8.80
N ARG A 81 17.61 -13.84 -8.73
CA ARG A 81 17.57 -14.74 -7.57
C ARG A 81 18.04 -14.04 -6.29
N LYS A 82 19.16 -13.33 -6.38
CA LYS A 82 19.70 -12.57 -5.25
C LYS A 82 18.69 -11.51 -4.76
N ARG A 83 18.06 -10.75 -5.67
CA ARG A 83 17.04 -9.74 -5.34
C ARG A 83 15.84 -10.35 -4.62
N VAL A 84 15.32 -11.46 -5.14
CA VAL A 84 14.20 -12.19 -4.56
C VAL A 84 14.57 -12.75 -3.17
N GLN A 85 15.75 -13.33 -3.03
CA GLN A 85 16.24 -13.87 -1.77
C GLN A 85 16.40 -12.75 -0.72
N ASP A 86 17.00 -11.62 -1.09
CA ASP A 86 17.17 -10.47 -0.18
C ASP A 86 15.81 -9.91 0.29
N ALA A 87 14.84 -9.83 -0.62
CA ALA A 87 13.48 -9.41 -0.29
C ALA A 87 12.81 -10.36 0.72
N TRP A 88 12.94 -11.67 0.52
CA TRP A 88 12.42 -12.68 1.44
C TRP A 88 13.12 -12.64 2.81
N GLU A 89 14.46 -12.61 2.83
CA GLU A 89 15.25 -12.52 4.07
C GLU A 89 14.89 -11.26 4.89
N TYR A 90 14.63 -10.14 4.21
CA TYR A 90 14.16 -8.93 4.86
C TYR A 90 12.79 -9.17 5.54
N ARG A 91 11.81 -9.74 4.84
CA ARG A 91 10.45 -9.98 5.40
C ARG A 91 10.49 -10.90 6.61
N LYS A 92 11.28 -11.95 6.58
CA LYS A 92 11.45 -12.86 7.73
C LYS A 92 11.91 -12.15 9.01
N LYS A 93 12.61 -11.02 8.88
CA LYS A 93 13.14 -10.26 10.03
C LYS A 93 12.18 -9.20 10.54
N VAL A 94 11.33 -8.64 9.69
CA VAL A 94 10.60 -7.41 10.02
C VAL A 94 9.09 -7.59 10.15
N THR A 95 8.54 -8.70 9.66
CA THR A 95 7.08 -8.93 9.67
C THR A 95 6.74 -10.39 9.89
N ASP A 96 5.48 -10.66 10.27
CA ASP A 96 4.88 -11.98 10.13
C ASP A 96 4.65 -12.30 8.66
N THR A 97 5.23 -13.39 8.20
CA THR A 97 5.25 -13.79 6.79
C THR A 97 4.11 -14.71 6.38
N SER A 98 3.15 -15.00 7.28
CA SER A 98 1.96 -15.80 6.95
C SER A 98 1.19 -15.17 5.78
N SER A 99 1.00 -13.85 5.82
CA SER A 99 0.50 -13.03 4.72
C SER A 99 1.21 -11.68 4.76
N CYS A 100 1.93 -11.33 3.69
CA CYS A 100 2.74 -10.11 3.63
C CYS A 100 3.05 -9.73 2.18
N ARG A 101 3.47 -8.48 1.97
CA ARG A 101 4.08 -8.06 0.71
C ARG A 101 5.50 -8.59 0.61
N LEU A 102 5.77 -9.46 -0.36
CA LEU A 102 7.11 -10.05 -0.58
C LEU A 102 8.02 -9.15 -1.40
N ILE A 103 7.47 -8.43 -2.39
CA ILE A 103 8.21 -7.52 -3.26
C ILE A 103 7.43 -6.20 -3.37
N PHE A 104 8.11 -5.09 -3.11
CA PHE A 104 7.56 -3.75 -3.17
C PHE A 104 8.38 -2.85 -4.10
N GLY A 105 8.37 -3.17 -5.38
CA GLY A 105 8.91 -2.34 -6.46
C GLY A 105 10.33 -1.83 -6.23
N GLU A 106 10.47 -0.53 -6.29
CA GLU A 106 11.74 0.20 -6.16
C GLU A 106 12.39 -0.04 -4.79
N ALA A 107 11.60 -0.25 -3.75
CA ALA A 107 12.12 -0.46 -2.40
C ALA A 107 12.80 -1.84 -2.21
N ASP A 108 12.51 -2.79 -3.10
CA ASP A 108 13.20 -4.08 -3.18
C ASP A 108 14.10 -4.18 -4.42
N PHE A 109 14.36 -3.04 -5.09
CA PHE A 109 15.22 -2.96 -6.26
C PHE A 109 14.77 -3.84 -7.44
N LEU A 110 13.45 -4.08 -7.53
CA LEU A 110 12.74 -4.72 -8.64
C LEU A 110 11.63 -3.76 -9.13
N PRO A 111 12.02 -2.63 -9.75
CA PRO A 111 11.14 -1.51 -10.01
C PRO A 111 9.92 -1.88 -10.86
N GLY A 112 8.74 -1.51 -10.34
CA GLY A 112 7.47 -1.80 -11.00
C GLY A 112 6.89 -3.20 -10.75
N LEU A 113 7.52 -4.03 -9.90
CA LEU A 113 6.99 -5.33 -9.49
C LEU A 113 6.42 -5.26 -8.07
N VAL A 114 5.20 -5.76 -7.91
CA VAL A 114 4.60 -6.00 -6.60
C VAL A 114 4.21 -7.47 -6.49
N VAL A 115 4.56 -8.10 -5.39
CA VAL A 115 4.13 -9.47 -5.09
C VAL A 115 3.63 -9.52 -3.65
N ASP A 116 2.36 -9.87 -3.49
CA ASP A 116 1.73 -10.12 -2.20
C ASP A 116 1.54 -11.63 -2.00
N LYS A 117 1.83 -12.09 -0.80
CA LYS A 117 1.55 -13.45 -0.36
C LYS A 117 0.34 -13.43 0.57
N PHE A 118 -0.68 -14.18 0.22
CA PHE A 118 -1.86 -14.45 1.04
C PHE A 118 -1.87 -15.93 1.38
N SER A 119 -1.49 -16.29 2.60
CA SER A 119 -1.35 -17.69 3.03
C SER A 119 -0.42 -18.47 2.08
N ASP A 120 -0.96 -19.34 1.23
CA ASP A 120 -0.27 -20.18 0.27
C ASP A 120 -0.42 -19.72 -1.20
N VAL A 121 -0.90 -18.49 -1.42
CA VAL A 121 -1.13 -17.91 -2.76
C VAL A 121 -0.28 -16.68 -2.95
N LEU A 122 0.31 -16.52 -4.15
CA LEU A 122 0.97 -15.29 -4.58
C LEU A 122 0.05 -14.49 -5.50
N VAL A 123 0.02 -13.18 -5.28
CA VAL A 123 -0.65 -12.22 -6.18
C VAL A 123 0.38 -11.24 -6.72
N VAL A 124 0.49 -11.18 -8.04
CA VAL A 124 1.54 -10.47 -8.75
C VAL A 124 0.96 -9.29 -9.51
N GLN A 125 1.61 -8.13 -9.39
CA GLN A 125 1.37 -6.97 -10.26
C GLN A 125 2.67 -6.60 -10.97
N SER A 126 2.69 -6.64 -12.27
CA SER A 126 3.78 -6.18 -13.11
C SER A 126 3.36 -4.88 -13.79
N LEU A 127 4.00 -3.77 -13.39
CA LEU A 127 3.57 -2.42 -13.73
C LEU A 127 4.55 -1.68 -14.65
N ALA A 128 5.66 -2.33 -15.05
CA ALA A 128 6.67 -1.76 -15.94
C ALA A 128 7.12 -2.80 -16.97
N LEU A 129 7.36 -2.37 -18.22
CA LEU A 129 7.58 -3.28 -19.34
C LEU A 129 8.81 -4.19 -19.15
N GLY A 130 9.93 -3.66 -18.68
CA GLY A 130 11.13 -4.46 -18.50
C GLY A 130 10.95 -5.57 -17.46
N ILE A 131 10.25 -5.26 -16.36
CA ILE A 131 9.95 -6.25 -15.33
C ILE A 131 8.90 -7.27 -15.81
N ASP A 132 7.96 -6.83 -16.67
CA ASP A 132 6.95 -7.72 -17.26
C ASP A 132 7.60 -8.81 -18.13
N LYS A 133 8.65 -8.45 -18.89
CA LYS A 133 9.45 -9.42 -19.67
C LYS A 133 10.17 -10.45 -18.77
N MET A 134 10.56 -10.06 -17.55
CA MET A 134 11.27 -10.92 -16.58
C MET A 134 10.33 -11.63 -15.60
N LYS A 135 9.05 -11.28 -15.58
CA LYS A 135 8.07 -11.69 -14.58
C LYS A 135 8.06 -13.18 -14.30
N MET A 136 7.96 -14.02 -15.31
CA MET A 136 7.87 -15.48 -15.13
C MET A 136 9.14 -16.08 -14.52
N THR A 137 10.30 -15.55 -14.90
CA THR A 137 11.58 -15.95 -14.28
C THR A 137 11.60 -15.56 -12.81
N ILE A 138 11.18 -14.33 -12.47
CA ILE A 138 11.17 -13.85 -11.08
C ILE A 138 10.19 -14.66 -10.23
N ILE A 139 9.00 -14.99 -10.74
CA ILE A 139 8.02 -15.81 -10.03
C ILE A 139 8.59 -17.20 -9.73
N ARG A 140 9.15 -17.89 -10.72
CA ARG A 140 9.79 -19.20 -10.53
C ARG A 140 10.89 -19.13 -9.47
N LEU A 141 11.77 -18.13 -9.54
CA LEU A 141 12.83 -17.93 -8.56
C LEU A 141 12.29 -17.68 -7.15
N LEU A 142 11.20 -16.92 -7.04
CA LEU A 142 10.53 -16.66 -5.77
C LEU A 142 9.95 -17.94 -5.18
N GLU A 143 9.25 -18.75 -5.98
CA GLU A 143 8.73 -20.05 -5.54
C GLU A 143 9.86 -21.00 -5.07
N GLU A 144 10.99 -21.04 -5.78
CA GLU A 144 12.16 -21.83 -5.39
C GLU A 144 12.77 -21.36 -4.06
N VAL A 145 12.90 -20.04 -3.87
CA VAL A 145 13.42 -19.44 -2.63
C VAL A 145 12.48 -19.72 -1.45
N LEU A 146 11.17 -19.57 -1.64
CA LEU A 146 10.17 -19.89 -0.63
C LEU A 146 10.15 -21.37 -0.28
N ALA A 147 10.23 -22.23 -1.28
CA ALA A 147 10.26 -23.70 -1.09
C ALA A 147 11.51 -24.16 -0.32
N ALA A 148 12.66 -23.52 -0.51
CA ALA A 148 13.88 -23.82 0.25
C ALA A 148 13.71 -23.57 1.76
N ASP A 149 12.84 -22.63 2.15
CA ASP A 149 12.46 -22.38 3.55
C ASP A 149 11.18 -23.14 3.98
N GLY A 150 10.73 -24.12 3.19
CA GLY A 150 9.56 -24.96 3.51
C GLY A 150 8.21 -24.29 3.25
N VAL A 151 8.18 -23.11 2.65
CA VAL A 151 6.94 -22.40 2.29
C VAL A 151 6.42 -22.94 0.95
N LYS A 152 5.26 -23.58 0.99
CA LYS A 152 4.60 -24.11 -0.22
C LYS A 152 3.62 -23.08 -0.77
N ILE A 153 3.70 -22.84 -2.07
CA ILE A 153 2.77 -22.00 -2.82
C ILE A 153 1.83 -22.88 -3.62
N ARG A 154 0.53 -22.71 -3.43
CA ARG A 154 -0.54 -23.45 -4.11
C ARG A 154 -0.80 -22.89 -5.50
N GLY A 155 -0.62 -21.58 -5.68
CA GLY A 155 -0.84 -20.96 -6.96
C GLY A 155 -0.48 -19.48 -7.01
N VAL A 156 -0.44 -18.97 -8.24
CA VAL A 156 -0.06 -17.59 -8.56
C VAL A 156 -1.14 -16.94 -9.41
N PHE A 157 -1.61 -15.77 -8.98
CA PHE A 157 -2.61 -14.98 -9.70
C PHE A 157 -2.07 -13.60 -10.07
N GLU A 158 -2.29 -13.17 -11.31
CA GLU A 158 -1.87 -11.86 -11.80
C GLU A 158 -2.99 -10.82 -11.67
N ARG A 159 -2.66 -9.67 -11.07
CA ARG A 159 -3.52 -8.48 -10.93
C ARG A 159 -2.86 -7.26 -11.58
N SER A 160 -2.34 -7.44 -12.79
CA SER A 160 -1.74 -6.39 -13.62
C SER A 160 -2.81 -5.60 -14.40
N ASP A 161 -3.96 -5.32 -13.77
CA ASP A 161 -5.12 -4.62 -14.33
C ASP A 161 -5.14 -3.10 -14.03
N ALA A 162 -4.02 -2.56 -13.52
CA ALA A 162 -3.89 -1.14 -13.21
C ALA A 162 -3.67 -0.27 -14.47
N LYS A 163 -4.28 0.95 -14.47
CA LYS A 163 -4.18 1.91 -15.60
C LYS A 163 -2.75 2.30 -15.96
N VAL A 164 -1.82 2.24 -15.01
CA VAL A 164 -0.42 2.61 -15.25
C VAL A 164 0.23 1.76 -16.35
N ARG A 165 -0.24 0.53 -16.57
CA ARG A 165 0.26 -0.33 -17.66
C ARG A 165 0.04 0.27 -19.05
N GLU A 166 -1.07 0.97 -19.26
CA GLU A 166 -1.35 1.65 -20.54
C GLU A 166 -0.31 2.76 -20.83
N GLN A 167 0.19 3.43 -19.77
CA GLN A 167 1.25 4.43 -19.88
C GLN A 167 2.63 3.81 -20.18
N GLU A 168 2.78 2.52 -19.90
CA GLU A 168 3.96 1.72 -20.23
C GLU A 168 3.84 1.02 -21.60
N GLY A 169 2.75 1.26 -22.35
CA GLY A 169 2.48 0.61 -23.63
C GLY A 169 2.06 -0.85 -23.50
N MET A 170 1.53 -1.25 -22.34
CA MET A 170 1.11 -2.62 -22.05
C MET A 170 -0.41 -2.72 -21.86
N GLU A 171 -0.97 -3.86 -22.25
CA GLU A 171 -2.36 -4.19 -21.94
C GLU A 171 -2.54 -4.49 -20.44
N ARG A 172 -3.76 -4.27 -19.94
CA ARG A 172 -4.15 -4.73 -18.61
C ARG A 172 -4.38 -6.23 -18.64
N VAL A 173 -3.80 -6.93 -17.69
CA VAL A 173 -3.88 -8.40 -17.58
C VAL A 173 -4.37 -8.80 -16.20
N LYS A 174 -5.26 -9.79 -16.17
CA LYS A 174 -5.76 -10.42 -14.95
C LYS A 174 -5.99 -11.90 -15.23
N GLY A 175 -5.42 -12.80 -14.43
CA GLY A 175 -5.56 -14.23 -14.64
C GLY A 175 -4.63 -15.08 -13.82
N PHE A 176 -4.73 -16.38 -13.99
CA PHE A 176 -3.85 -17.36 -13.38
C PHE A 176 -2.49 -17.40 -14.12
N LEU A 177 -1.41 -17.41 -13.35
CA LEU A 177 -0.06 -17.68 -13.84
C LEU A 177 0.40 -19.11 -13.48
N SER A 178 -0.41 -19.86 -12.78
CA SER A 178 -0.30 -21.28 -12.46
C SER A 178 -1.56 -22.02 -12.90
N GLU A 179 -1.67 -23.31 -12.56
CA GLU A 179 -2.94 -24.00 -12.67
C GLU A 179 -4.04 -23.28 -11.86
N PRO A 180 -5.30 -23.26 -12.34
CA PRO A 180 -6.41 -22.61 -11.65
C PRO A 180 -6.63 -23.16 -10.23
N PHE A 181 -6.94 -22.25 -9.30
CA PHE A 181 -7.24 -22.59 -7.90
C PHE A 181 -8.42 -21.74 -7.38
N ASP A 182 -8.94 -22.06 -6.20
CA ASP A 182 -9.95 -21.21 -5.54
C ASP A 182 -9.33 -19.87 -5.14
N THR A 183 -9.87 -18.79 -5.70
CA THR A 183 -9.40 -17.41 -5.50
C THR A 183 -9.90 -16.78 -4.20
N SER A 184 -10.74 -17.48 -3.42
CA SER A 184 -11.08 -17.12 -2.05
C SER A 184 -10.08 -17.74 -1.10
N VAL A 185 -9.18 -16.94 -0.54
CA VAL A 185 -8.05 -17.37 0.28
C VAL A 185 -8.26 -16.95 1.72
N GLU A 186 -8.25 -17.89 2.64
CA GLU A 186 -8.28 -17.58 4.06
C GLU A 186 -6.89 -17.14 4.55
N ILE A 187 -6.84 -16.00 5.23
CA ILE A 187 -5.64 -15.48 5.92
C ILE A 187 -5.93 -15.25 7.39
N ILE A 188 -4.88 -15.25 8.20
CA ILE A 188 -4.94 -14.86 9.61
C ILE A 188 -4.03 -13.65 9.80
N GLU A 189 -4.60 -12.56 10.33
CA GLU A 189 -3.85 -11.35 10.66
C GLU A 189 -4.22 -10.89 12.07
N ASN A 190 -3.23 -10.72 12.95
CA ASN A 190 -3.42 -10.30 14.34
C ASN A 190 -4.41 -11.18 15.11
N GLY A 191 -4.53 -12.45 14.77
CA GLY A 191 -5.47 -13.42 15.35
C GLY A 191 -6.87 -13.41 14.73
N VAL A 192 -7.14 -12.53 13.78
CA VAL A 192 -8.42 -12.43 13.07
C VAL A 192 -8.33 -13.14 11.72
N HIS A 193 -9.34 -13.94 11.40
CA HIS A 193 -9.48 -14.66 10.14
C HIS A 193 -10.19 -13.80 9.09
N TYR A 194 -9.71 -13.78 7.86
CA TYR A 194 -10.31 -13.08 6.73
C TYR A 194 -10.36 -13.96 5.50
N LEU A 195 -11.45 -13.91 4.78
CA LEU A 195 -11.55 -14.42 3.41
C LEU A 195 -11.16 -13.31 2.43
N VAL A 196 -10.03 -13.48 1.77
CA VAL A 196 -9.49 -12.56 0.77
C VAL A 196 -9.80 -13.06 -0.62
N ASN A 197 -10.51 -12.27 -1.43
CA ASN A 197 -10.73 -12.60 -2.83
C ASN A 197 -9.60 -11.99 -3.67
N VAL A 198 -8.64 -12.82 -4.08
CA VAL A 198 -7.47 -12.36 -4.84
C VAL A 198 -7.83 -12.00 -6.29
N LYS A 199 -8.94 -12.51 -6.82
CA LYS A 199 -9.43 -12.22 -8.16
C LYS A 199 -10.18 -10.89 -8.21
N ASP A 200 -11.16 -10.66 -7.34
CA ASP A 200 -12.11 -9.55 -7.44
C ASP A 200 -12.00 -8.54 -6.29
N GLY A 201 -11.18 -8.82 -5.29
CA GLY A 201 -10.89 -7.89 -4.19
C GLY A 201 -10.16 -6.62 -4.67
N GLN A 202 -10.18 -5.58 -3.85
CA GLN A 202 -9.48 -4.33 -4.15
C GLN A 202 -7.96 -4.54 -4.22
N LYS A 203 -7.29 -3.84 -5.12
CA LYS A 203 -5.84 -3.98 -5.39
C LYS A 203 -5.48 -5.46 -5.64
N THR A 204 -4.69 -6.05 -4.77
CA THR A 204 -4.28 -7.47 -4.81
C THR A 204 -5.22 -8.39 -4.02
N GLY A 205 -6.18 -7.83 -3.27
CA GLY A 205 -7.16 -8.58 -2.48
C GLY A 205 -7.38 -8.03 -1.08
N PHE A 206 -6.34 -7.56 -0.40
CA PHE A 206 -6.39 -7.05 0.97
C PHE A 206 -5.32 -5.98 1.22
N PHE A 207 -5.53 -5.09 2.20
CA PHE A 207 -4.61 -4.00 2.54
C PHE A 207 -3.61 -4.45 3.63
N LEU A 208 -2.57 -5.16 3.24
CA LEU A 208 -1.53 -5.67 4.14
C LEU A 208 -0.73 -4.54 4.81
N ASP A 209 -0.65 -3.38 4.18
CA ASP A 209 0.08 -2.20 4.66
C ASP A 209 -0.43 -1.64 5.99
N GLN A 210 -1.70 -1.92 6.35
CA GLN A 210 -2.33 -1.49 7.60
C GLN A 210 -2.23 -2.51 8.75
N LYS A 211 -1.61 -3.67 8.55
CA LYS A 211 -1.53 -4.79 9.50
C LYS A 211 -1.21 -4.35 10.94
N TYR A 212 -0.12 -3.63 11.10
CA TYR A 212 0.34 -3.19 12.43
C TYR A 212 -0.38 -1.94 12.94
N ASN A 213 -1.04 -1.18 12.08
CA ASN A 213 -1.94 -0.10 12.49
C ASN A 213 -3.21 -0.68 13.09
N ARG A 214 -3.77 -1.73 12.50
CA ARG A 214 -4.88 -2.50 13.07
C ARG A 214 -4.52 -3.09 14.44
N LEU A 215 -3.33 -3.69 14.56
CA LEU A 215 -2.84 -4.21 15.84
C LEU A 215 -2.67 -3.12 16.90
N ALA A 216 -2.23 -1.91 16.53
CA ALA A 216 -2.11 -0.79 17.46
C ALA A 216 -3.48 -0.33 18.00
N VAL A 217 -4.52 -0.36 17.15
CA VAL A 217 -5.89 -0.01 17.53
C VAL A 217 -6.48 -1.03 18.52
N GLN A 218 -6.15 -2.32 18.41
CA GLN A 218 -6.65 -3.35 19.35
C GLN A 218 -6.44 -2.95 20.83
N LYS A 219 -5.31 -2.32 21.16
CA LYS A 219 -4.97 -1.91 22.54
C LYS A 219 -5.96 -0.94 23.16
N LEU A 220 -6.77 -0.25 22.35
CA LEU A 220 -7.71 0.79 22.77
C LEU A 220 -9.16 0.28 22.86
N CYS A 221 -9.41 -0.96 22.44
CA CYS A 221 -10.77 -1.40 22.11
C CYS A 221 -11.44 -2.25 23.20
N LYS A 222 -10.71 -2.72 24.21
CA LYS A 222 -11.31 -3.51 25.30
C LYS A 222 -12.45 -2.74 25.99
N ASP A 223 -13.63 -3.35 26.07
CA ASP A 223 -14.85 -2.78 26.64
C ASP A 223 -15.34 -1.48 25.96
N ALA A 224 -14.75 -1.12 24.80
CA ALA A 224 -15.04 0.11 24.07
C ALA A 224 -16.23 -0.04 23.11
N ARG A 225 -16.92 1.07 22.86
CA ARG A 225 -17.81 1.28 21.73
C ARG A 225 -17.03 1.91 20.60
N VAL A 226 -16.97 1.25 19.44
CA VAL A 226 -16.08 1.60 18.32
C VAL A 226 -16.88 1.90 17.06
N LEU A 227 -16.52 2.99 16.37
CA LEU A 227 -17.00 3.30 15.02
C LEU A 227 -15.83 3.21 14.03
N ASP A 228 -15.95 2.34 13.03
CA ASP A 228 -14.97 2.16 11.96
C ASP A 228 -15.54 2.66 10.64
N CYS A 229 -15.08 3.83 10.20
CA CYS A 229 -15.48 4.47 8.95
C CYS A 229 -14.55 4.08 7.80
N PHE A 230 -15.15 3.76 6.64
CA PHE A 230 -14.45 3.20 5.49
C PHE A 230 -13.91 1.79 5.78
N THR A 231 -14.74 1.00 6.45
CA THR A 231 -14.36 -0.31 7.01
C THR A 231 -13.95 -1.35 5.96
N HIS A 232 -14.31 -1.13 4.67
CA HIS A 232 -14.07 -2.03 3.54
C HIS A 232 -14.59 -3.45 3.87
N THR A 233 -13.71 -4.44 4.05
CA THR A 233 -14.07 -5.82 4.42
C THR A 233 -14.05 -6.07 5.93
N GLY A 234 -14.16 -5.00 6.74
CA GLY A 234 -14.24 -5.06 8.19
C GLY A 234 -12.90 -5.16 8.92
N SER A 235 -11.78 -4.82 8.27
CA SER A 235 -10.47 -5.17 8.81
C SER A 235 -10.11 -4.46 10.11
N PHE A 236 -10.38 -3.16 10.28
CA PHE A 236 -10.22 -2.46 11.56
C PHE A 236 -11.32 -2.85 12.55
N ALA A 237 -12.58 -2.90 12.10
CA ALA A 237 -13.71 -3.26 12.93
C ALA A 237 -13.53 -4.63 13.61
N LEU A 238 -13.09 -5.64 12.84
CA LEU A 238 -12.89 -7.00 13.38
C LEU A 238 -11.67 -7.10 14.29
N ASN A 239 -10.61 -6.32 14.04
CA ASN A 239 -9.52 -6.20 15.02
C ASN A 239 -9.99 -5.59 16.33
N ALA A 240 -10.87 -4.58 16.30
CA ALA A 240 -11.47 -3.99 17.48
C ALA A 240 -12.38 -4.99 18.25
N ALA A 241 -13.24 -5.70 17.52
CA ALA A 241 -14.13 -6.72 18.10
C ALA A 241 -13.34 -7.88 18.74
N TYR A 242 -12.31 -8.37 18.03
CA TYR A 242 -11.42 -9.43 18.52
C TYR A 242 -10.68 -9.04 19.81
N ALA A 243 -10.34 -7.76 19.94
CA ALA A 243 -9.70 -7.22 21.14
C ALA A 243 -10.64 -7.02 22.34
N GLY A 244 -11.92 -7.43 22.22
CA GLY A 244 -12.90 -7.37 23.30
C GLY A 244 -13.67 -6.05 23.34
N ALA A 245 -13.89 -5.39 22.22
CA ALA A 245 -14.82 -4.27 22.14
C ALA A 245 -16.23 -4.70 22.56
N LYS A 246 -16.96 -3.80 23.19
CA LYS A 246 -18.35 -4.02 23.63
C LYS A 246 -19.32 -3.97 22.45
N GLU A 247 -19.08 -3.06 21.51
CA GLU A 247 -19.88 -2.84 20.31
C GLU A 247 -18.98 -2.25 19.23
N VAL A 248 -19.08 -2.74 18.00
CA VAL A 248 -18.38 -2.20 16.85
C VAL A 248 -19.37 -1.97 15.72
N ILE A 249 -19.35 -0.77 15.14
CA ILE A 249 -20.10 -0.41 13.95
C ILE A 249 -19.11 -0.12 12.84
N GLY A 250 -19.07 -0.98 11.81
CA GLY A 250 -18.28 -0.77 10.58
C GLY A 250 -19.16 -0.18 9.48
N VAL A 251 -18.66 0.85 8.79
CA VAL A 251 -19.42 1.53 7.73
C VAL A 251 -18.58 1.66 6.47
N ASP A 252 -19.18 1.32 5.34
CA ASP A 252 -18.61 1.50 4.01
C ASP A 252 -19.70 1.76 2.98
N ALA A 253 -19.41 2.50 1.93
CA ALA A 253 -20.31 2.75 0.83
C ALA A 253 -20.42 1.56 -0.15
N SER A 254 -19.55 0.57 -0.05
CA SER A 254 -19.50 -0.61 -0.91
C SER A 254 -20.33 -1.75 -0.32
N GLU A 255 -21.47 -2.08 -0.92
CA GLU A 255 -22.28 -3.24 -0.52
C GLU A 255 -21.45 -4.54 -0.51
N LEU A 256 -20.63 -4.76 -1.56
CA LEU A 256 -19.76 -5.94 -1.64
C LEU A 256 -18.74 -6.00 -0.50
N GLY A 257 -18.20 -4.83 -0.11
CA GLY A 257 -17.30 -4.72 1.04
C GLY A 257 -18.00 -5.09 2.34
N VAL A 258 -19.18 -4.51 2.57
CA VAL A 258 -20.00 -4.75 3.75
C VAL A 258 -20.46 -6.21 3.85
N GLU A 259 -20.88 -6.83 2.74
CA GLU A 259 -21.21 -8.26 2.71
C GLU A 259 -20.00 -9.13 3.07
N GLN A 260 -18.83 -8.80 2.55
CA GLN A 260 -17.61 -9.52 2.89
C GLN A 260 -17.21 -9.31 4.37
N ALA A 261 -17.42 -8.11 4.91
CA ALA A 261 -17.18 -7.82 6.32
C ALA A 261 -18.10 -8.66 7.24
N ARG A 262 -19.38 -8.84 6.88
CA ARG A 262 -20.31 -9.73 7.60
C ARG A 262 -19.86 -11.19 7.56
N LYS A 263 -19.39 -11.68 6.40
CA LYS A 263 -18.82 -13.03 6.27
C LYS A 263 -17.58 -13.21 7.14
N ASN A 264 -16.70 -12.22 7.16
CA ASN A 264 -15.51 -12.22 8.00
C ASN A 264 -15.88 -12.17 9.50
N ALA A 265 -16.93 -11.44 9.89
CA ALA A 265 -17.43 -11.45 11.26
C ALA A 265 -17.91 -12.84 11.69
N ALA A 266 -18.72 -13.50 10.86
CA ALA A 266 -19.23 -14.85 11.09
C ALA A 266 -18.09 -15.89 11.16
N LEU A 267 -17.07 -15.76 10.29
CA LEU A 267 -15.89 -16.62 10.30
C LEU A 267 -15.13 -16.58 11.66
N ASN A 268 -15.22 -15.46 12.37
CA ASN A 268 -14.57 -15.25 13.67
C ASN A 268 -15.53 -15.39 14.87
N GLY A 269 -16.84 -15.65 14.66
CA GLY A 269 -17.87 -15.66 15.72
C GLY A 269 -18.07 -14.29 16.37
N LEU A 270 -17.87 -13.20 15.60
CA LEU A 270 -17.92 -11.82 16.08
C LEU A 270 -19.18 -11.05 15.63
N GLU A 271 -20.13 -11.72 14.98
CA GLU A 271 -21.36 -11.10 14.42
C GLU A 271 -22.28 -10.51 15.49
N ASN A 272 -22.16 -10.94 16.74
CA ASN A 272 -22.91 -10.37 17.87
C ASN A 272 -22.28 -9.09 18.43
N VAL A 273 -21.03 -8.79 18.08
CA VAL A 273 -20.27 -7.63 18.55
C VAL A 273 -20.06 -6.60 17.44
N ALA A 274 -19.79 -7.06 16.23
CA ALA A 274 -19.51 -6.23 15.06
C ALA A 274 -20.69 -6.24 14.07
N SER A 275 -21.29 -5.09 13.86
CA SER A 275 -22.32 -4.85 12.85
C SER A 275 -21.77 -4.00 11.70
N PHE A 276 -22.32 -4.19 10.49
CA PHE A 276 -21.84 -3.51 9.29
C PHE A 276 -22.98 -2.86 8.52
N VAL A 277 -22.81 -1.59 8.16
CA VAL A 277 -23.80 -0.75 7.48
C VAL A 277 -23.24 -0.27 6.15
N CYS A 278 -24.03 -0.40 5.08
CA CYS A 278 -23.72 0.17 3.77
C CYS A 278 -24.28 1.58 3.69
N GLU A 279 -23.42 2.60 3.88
CA GLU A 279 -23.82 4.01 3.86
C GLU A 279 -22.61 4.91 3.53
N ASP A 280 -22.87 6.09 2.96
CA ASP A 280 -21.81 7.09 2.76
C ASP A 280 -21.42 7.72 4.11
N VAL A 281 -20.13 7.65 4.44
CA VAL A 281 -19.59 8.20 5.70
C VAL A 281 -19.82 9.70 5.82
N PHE A 282 -19.83 10.45 4.71
CA PHE A 282 -20.09 11.90 4.73
C PHE A 282 -21.55 12.23 5.09
N GLU A 283 -22.48 11.32 4.88
CA GLU A 283 -23.88 11.45 5.29
C GLU A 283 -24.11 10.88 6.70
N LEU A 284 -23.47 9.75 7.01
CA LEU A 284 -23.57 9.09 8.30
C LEU A 284 -23.07 9.94 9.46
N LEU A 285 -21.86 10.50 9.36
CA LEU A 285 -21.24 11.20 10.49
C LEU A 285 -22.08 12.40 10.98
N PRO A 286 -22.62 13.28 10.11
CA PRO A 286 -23.54 14.34 10.54
C PRO A 286 -24.82 13.82 11.19
N ARG A 287 -25.36 12.69 10.72
CA ARG A 287 -26.57 12.06 11.28
C ARG A 287 -26.32 11.56 12.70
N LEU A 288 -25.22 10.81 12.92
CA LEU A 288 -24.83 10.33 14.25
C LEU A 288 -24.57 11.50 15.23
N GLU A 289 -23.95 12.59 14.75
CA GLU A 289 -23.76 13.80 15.54
C GLU A 289 -25.10 14.38 16.00
N LYS A 290 -26.09 14.49 15.10
CA LYS A 290 -27.44 15.01 15.41
C LYS A 290 -28.21 14.10 16.38
N GLU A 291 -28.00 12.79 16.30
CA GLU A 291 -28.57 11.78 17.18
C GLU A 291 -27.89 11.76 18.57
N GLY A 292 -26.79 12.49 18.73
CA GLY A 292 -26.05 12.57 20.00
C GLY A 292 -25.16 11.36 20.30
N GLU A 293 -24.88 10.55 19.28
CA GLU A 293 -24.07 9.35 19.41
C GLU A 293 -22.62 9.65 19.82
N LYS A 294 -22.06 8.79 20.67
CA LYS A 294 -20.69 8.90 21.18
C LYS A 294 -20.00 7.55 21.23
N PHE A 295 -18.72 7.55 20.86
CA PHE A 295 -17.87 6.37 20.79
C PHE A 295 -16.61 6.56 21.64
N ASP A 296 -16.09 5.47 22.16
CA ASP A 296 -14.80 5.45 22.86
C ASP A 296 -13.64 5.53 21.87
N VAL A 297 -13.83 4.90 20.70
CA VAL A 297 -12.84 4.91 19.59
C VAL A 297 -13.55 5.20 18.26
N VAL A 298 -13.05 6.14 17.49
CA VAL A 298 -13.47 6.40 16.11
C VAL A 298 -12.28 6.17 15.18
N ILE A 299 -12.46 5.36 14.14
CA ILE A 299 -11.43 5.02 13.14
C ILE A 299 -11.85 5.63 11.80
N LEU A 300 -10.93 6.33 11.16
CA LEU A 300 -11.12 6.97 9.85
C LEU A 300 -10.02 6.51 8.91
N ASP A 301 -10.31 5.52 8.05
CA ASP A 301 -9.41 4.99 7.02
C ASP A 301 -9.94 5.27 5.60
N PRO A 302 -10.05 6.55 5.19
CA PRO A 302 -10.65 6.91 3.92
C PRO A 302 -9.79 6.48 2.72
N PRO A 303 -10.40 6.29 1.55
CA PRO A 303 -9.65 6.17 0.31
C PRO A 303 -8.84 7.42 0.03
N ALA A 304 -7.84 7.34 -0.84
CA ALA A 304 -7.05 8.47 -1.24
C ALA A 304 -7.92 9.57 -1.88
N PHE A 305 -8.15 10.67 -1.18
CA PHE A 305 -8.96 11.79 -1.69
C PHE A 305 -8.23 12.60 -2.78
N THR A 306 -6.92 12.38 -2.96
CA THR A 306 -6.19 12.99 -4.07
C THR A 306 -5.22 12.00 -4.71
N LYS A 307 -5.19 12.05 -6.05
CA LYS A 307 -4.26 11.29 -6.90
C LYS A 307 -3.39 12.22 -7.75
N SER A 308 -3.52 13.54 -7.56
CA SER A 308 -2.77 14.54 -8.31
C SER A 308 -2.60 15.83 -7.51
N ARG A 309 -1.60 16.63 -7.86
CA ARG A 309 -1.39 17.96 -7.24
C ARG A 309 -2.60 18.90 -7.41
N ASN A 310 -3.33 18.78 -8.50
CA ASN A 310 -4.48 19.65 -8.81
C ASN A 310 -5.68 19.42 -7.87
N SER A 311 -5.80 18.23 -7.27
CA SER A 311 -6.91 17.87 -6.38
C SER A 311 -6.59 18.01 -4.88
N ILE A 312 -5.40 18.49 -4.50
CA ILE A 312 -4.98 18.67 -3.11
C ILE A 312 -5.96 19.54 -2.30
N LYS A 313 -6.43 20.66 -2.85
CA LYS A 313 -7.37 21.57 -2.15
C LYS A 313 -8.68 20.87 -1.77
N ASN A 314 -9.20 20.00 -2.64
CA ASN A 314 -10.40 19.23 -2.36
C ASN A 314 -10.14 18.14 -1.35
N ALA A 315 -8.98 17.48 -1.42
CA ALA A 315 -8.56 16.49 -0.44
C ALA A 315 -8.47 17.08 0.97
N ILE A 316 -7.86 18.26 1.13
CA ILE A 316 -7.79 18.98 2.42
C ILE A 316 -9.19 19.20 2.99
N LYS A 317 -10.16 19.61 2.17
CA LYS A 317 -11.55 19.78 2.62
C LYS A 317 -12.16 18.49 3.09
N GLY A 318 -11.99 17.39 2.33
CA GLY A 318 -12.51 16.07 2.69
C GLY A 318 -11.89 15.53 3.99
N TYR A 319 -10.56 15.55 4.10
CA TYR A 319 -9.88 15.10 5.32
C TYR A 319 -10.24 15.97 6.54
N ARG A 320 -10.36 17.29 6.37
CA ARG A 320 -10.79 18.17 7.45
C ARG A 320 -12.22 17.85 7.91
N GLU A 321 -13.14 17.64 6.99
CA GLU A 321 -14.55 17.35 7.30
C GLU A 321 -14.70 16.04 8.07
N ILE A 322 -14.13 14.93 7.58
CA ILE A 322 -14.25 13.64 8.26
C ILE A 322 -13.59 13.64 9.64
N ASN A 323 -12.41 14.30 9.78
CA ASN A 323 -11.73 14.40 11.06
C ASN A 323 -12.51 15.28 12.05
N LEU A 324 -13.07 16.39 11.59
CA LEU A 324 -13.93 17.26 12.40
C LEU A 324 -15.15 16.50 12.93
N ARG A 325 -15.87 15.80 12.04
CA ARG A 325 -17.05 15.01 12.40
C ARG A 325 -16.70 13.83 13.30
N GLY A 326 -15.62 13.10 12.95
CA GLY A 326 -15.14 11.99 13.78
C GLY A 326 -14.82 12.44 15.22
N MET A 327 -14.10 13.57 15.39
CA MET A 327 -13.78 14.12 16.69
C MET A 327 -15.03 14.49 17.53
N LYS A 328 -16.09 14.99 16.88
CA LYS A 328 -17.35 15.28 17.56
C LYS A 328 -18.03 14.03 18.11
N LEU A 329 -17.83 12.89 17.47
CA LEU A 329 -18.38 11.60 17.91
C LEU A 329 -17.51 10.91 18.97
N VAL A 330 -16.25 11.32 19.15
CA VAL A 330 -15.38 10.80 20.22
C VAL A 330 -15.82 11.37 21.57
N LYS A 331 -15.98 10.51 22.58
CA LYS A 331 -16.18 10.91 23.98
C LYS A 331 -15.00 11.75 24.49
N ASP A 332 -15.21 12.56 25.53
CA ASP A 332 -14.09 13.21 26.25
C ASP A 332 -13.14 12.13 26.81
N GLY A 333 -11.85 12.24 26.48
CA GLY A 333 -10.83 11.24 26.83
C GLY A 333 -10.77 10.01 25.91
N GLY A 334 -11.70 9.87 24.95
CA GLY A 334 -11.69 8.80 23.94
C GLY A 334 -10.65 9.00 22.85
N TYR A 335 -10.62 8.11 21.86
CA TYR A 335 -9.56 8.03 20.86
C TYR A 335 -10.06 8.23 19.45
N LEU A 336 -9.28 8.99 18.66
CA LEU A 336 -9.41 9.10 17.20
C LEU A 336 -8.21 8.41 16.54
N CYS A 337 -8.49 7.43 15.69
CA CYS A 337 -7.53 6.80 14.79
C CYS A 337 -7.80 7.33 13.38
N THR A 338 -6.85 8.03 12.76
CA THR A 338 -7.08 8.63 11.45
C THR A 338 -5.88 8.48 10.54
N CYS A 339 -6.14 8.22 9.26
CA CYS A 339 -5.05 8.04 8.30
C CYS A 339 -5.28 8.71 6.95
N SER A 340 -4.21 8.80 6.20
CA SER A 340 -4.19 9.16 4.79
C SER A 340 -3.22 8.27 4.03
N CYS A 341 -3.72 7.59 3.01
CA CYS A 341 -2.90 6.82 2.06
C CYS A 341 -2.53 7.62 0.80
N SER A 342 -2.76 8.93 0.79
CA SER A 342 -2.46 9.82 -0.33
C SER A 342 -1.01 10.28 -0.29
N HIS A 343 -0.23 10.01 -1.32
CA HIS A 343 1.13 10.54 -1.46
C HIS A 343 1.15 12.09 -1.46
N PHE A 344 0.21 12.74 -2.14
CA PHE A 344 0.09 14.19 -2.21
C PHE A 344 -0.46 14.88 -0.94
N MET A 345 -0.92 14.11 0.03
CA MET A 345 -1.22 14.56 1.38
C MET A 345 -0.03 14.20 2.26
N ASP A 346 1.03 15.01 2.20
CA ASP A 346 2.23 14.79 2.99
C ASP A 346 1.99 14.91 4.50
N TYR A 347 3.01 14.61 5.29
CA TYR A 347 2.97 14.64 6.74
C TYR A 347 2.52 16.01 7.28
N GLU A 348 3.14 17.09 6.80
CA GLU A 348 2.90 18.44 7.32
C GLU A 348 1.48 18.90 6.99
N LEU A 349 1.04 18.67 5.76
CA LEU A 349 -0.28 19.05 5.30
C LEU A 349 -1.38 18.27 6.03
N PHE A 350 -1.19 16.97 6.23
CA PHE A 350 -2.14 16.12 6.96
C PHE A 350 -2.24 16.55 8.43
N THR A 351 -1.10 16.74 9.10
CA THR A 351 -1.04 17.20 10.49
C THR A 351 -1.72 18.54 10.68
N LYS A 352 -1.43 19.51 9.78
CA LYS A 352 -2.08 20.83 9.79
C LYS A 352 -3.59 20.72 9.61
N THR A 353 -4.05 19.85 8.72
CA THR A 353 -5.47 19.65 8.44
C THR A 353 -6.21 19.08 9.65
N ILE A 354 -5.62 18.08 10.33
CA ILE A 354 -6.19 17.50 11.57
C ILE A 354 -6.24 18.54 12.69
N ASN A 355 -5.16 19.31 12.88
CA ASN A 355 -5.10 20.34 13.92
C ASN A 355 -6.16 21.43 13.71
N GLN A 356 -6.39 21.87 12.46
CA GLN A 356 -7.48 22.78 12.13
C GLN A 356 -8.85 22.20 12.44
N ALA A 357 -9.07 20.90 12.16
CA ALA A 357 -10.32 20.24 12.50
C ALA A 357 -10.56 20.20 14.01
N ALA A 358 -9.53 19.88 14.80
CA ALA A 358 -9.59 19.84 16.25
C ALA A 358 -9.93 21.20 16.87
N HIS A 359 -9.26 22.26 16.39
CA HIS A 359 -9.55 23.65 16.81
C HIS A 359 -11.02 24.03 16.55
N ASN A 360 -11.57 23.65 15.39
CA ASN A 360 -12.95 23.98 15.01
C ASN A 360 -14.02 23.28 15.86
N VAL A 361 -13.67 22.21 16.60
CA VAL A 361 -14.58 21.46 17.47
C VAL A 361 -14.20 21.58 18.94
N HIS A 362 -13.30 22.51 19.29
CA HIS A 362 -12.85 22.78 20.66
C HIS A 362 -12.32 21.52 21.36
N LYS A 363 -11.57 20.67 20.63
CA LYS A 363 -10.90 19.52 21.20
C LYS A 363 -9.38 19.70 21.17
N ARG A 364 -8.74 19.21 22.23
CA ARG A 364 -7.29 19.10 22.29
C ARG A 364 -6.88 17.67 22.02
N LEU A 365 -5.87 17.49 21.15
CA LEU A 365 -5.36 16.19 20.75
C LEU A 365 -4.05 15.89 21.47
N ARG A 366 -4.00 14.75 22.17
CA ARG A 366 -2.75 14.16 22.66
C ARG A 366 -2.35 13.06 21.70
N GLN A 367 -1.25 13.24 20.99
CA GLN A 367 -0.73 12.20 20.10
C GLN A 367 -0.24 11.02 20.95
N VAL A 368 -0.84 9.86 20.71
CA VAL A 368 -0.46 8.57 21.32
C VAL A 368 0.57 7.88 20.46
N GLU A 369 0.27 7.71 19.16
CA GLU A 369 1.17 7.09 18.19
C GLU A 369 1.12 7.84 16.85
N TYR A 370 2.24 7.86 16.15
CA TYR A 370 2.35 8.11 14.73
C TYR A 370 2.97 6.90 14.06
N ARG A 371 2.33 6.41 13.01
CA ARG A 371 2.72 5.19 12.30
C ARG A 371 2.65 5.39 10.80
N THR A 372 3.34 4.52 10.08
CA THR A 372 3.34 4.47 8.62
C THR A 372 2.82 3.12 8.15
N GLN A 373 3.06 2.78 6.90
CA GLN A 373 2.79 1.44 6.36
C GLN A 373 3.60 0.36 7.09
N ALA A 374 3.08 -0.86 7.05
CA ALA A 374 3.75 -2.02 7.65
C ALA A 374 5.16 -2.22 7.06
N PRO A 375 6.12 -2.78 7.83
CA PRO A 375 7.51 -2.93 7.40
C PRO A 375 7.72 -3.75 6.14
N ASP A 376 6.79 -4.64 5.77
CA ASP A 376 6.81 -5.38 4.50
C ASP A 376 6.51 -4.49 3.27
N HIS A 377 6.10 -3.23 3.49
CA HIS A 377 6.00 -2.15 2.51
C HIS A 377 7.11 -1.13 2.79
N PRO A 378 8.40 -1.47 2.59
CA PRO A 378 9.49 -0.65 3.07
C PRO A 378 9.49 0.75 2.43
N ILE A 379 9.85 1.74 3.26
CA ILE A 379 10.08 3.11 2.80
C ILE A 379 11.54 3.22 2.38
N LEU A 380 11.78 3.43 1.10
CA LEU A 380 13.11 3.70 0.58
C LEU A 380 13.35 5.21 0.61
N TRP A 381 14.30 5.65 1.44
CA TRP A 381 14.56 7.08 1.67
C TRP A 381 14.99 7.87 0.43
N ALA A 382 15.44 7.16 -0.60
CA ALA A 382 15.78 7.75 -1.90
C ALA A 382 14.64 7.74 -2.91
N ALA A 383 13.44 7.25 -2.52
CA ALA A 383 12.26 7.13 -3.36
C ALA A 383 11.03 7.61 -2.59
N ASP A 384 10.75 8.91 -2.67
CA ASP A 384 9.66 9.57 -1.94
C ASP A 384 8.29 8.92 -2.21
N GLU A 385 8.11 8.34 -3.38
CA GLU A 385 6.90 7.62 -3.78
C GLU A 385 6.64 6.36 -2.96
N SER A 386 7.66 5.81 -2.30
CA SER A 386 7.52 4.66 -1.40
C SER A 386 6.86 5.01 -0.06
N TYR A 387 6.85 6.29 0.33
CA TYR A 387 6.19 6.78 1.53
C TYR A 387 4.82 7.37 1.22
N TYR A 388 3.76 6.68 1.60
CA TYR A 388 2.39 7.10 1.25
C TYR A 388 1.40 7.05 2.41
N LEU A 389 1.61 6.21 3.44
CA LEU A 389 0.66 6.02 4.53
C LEU A 389 1.08 6.83 5.77
N LYS A 390 0.18 7.66 6.26
CA LYS A 390 0.25 8.38 7.53
C LYS A 390 -0.92 7.93 8.39
N PHE A 391 -0.63 7.42 9.57
CA PHE A 391 -1.63 6.94 10.53
C PHE A 391 -1.36 7.54 11.90
N TYR A 392 -2.37 8.16 12.49
CA TYR A 392 -2.32 8.74 13.82
C TYR A 392 -3.30 8.09 14.77
N ILE A 393 -2.89 7.94 16.01
CA ILE A 393 -3.76 7.70 17.16
C ILE A 393 -3.67 8.93 18.06
N PHE A 394 -4.81 9.57 18.31
CA PHE A 394 -4.94 10.69 19.22
C PHE A 394 -5.92 10.35 20.34
N GLN A 395 -5.59 10.75 21.58
CA GLN A 395 -6.60 10.95 22.61
C GLN A 395 -7.25 12.31 22.41
N CYS A 396 -8.57 12.35 22.37
CA CYS A 396 -9.36 13.57 22.23
C CYS A 396 -9.85 14.04 23.60
N VAL A 397 -9.53 15.28 23.97
CA VAL A 397 -9.94 15.88 25.24
C VAL A 397 -10.73 17.16 24.95
N ASP A 398 -11.88 17.34 25.60
CA ASP A 398 -12.68 18.53 25.42
C ASP A 398 -11.96 19.76 26.02
N GLU A 399 -11.96 20.86 25.26
CA GLU A 399 -11.45 22.13 25.77
C GLU A 399 -12.50 22.72 26.72
N LYS A 400 -12.13 22.80 28.01
CA LYS A 400 -13.00 23.35 29.06
C LYS A 400 -12.80 24.84 29.20
#